data_f1d33e2fab552aaef9a00935549816b2
#
_entry.id   f1d33e2fab552aaef9a00935549816b2
#
_cell.length_a   1.000
_cell.length_b   1.000
_cell.length_c   1.000
_cell.angle_alpha   90.00
_cell.angle_beta   90.00
_cell.angle_gamma   90.00
#
_symmetry.space_group_name_H-M   'P 1'
#
loop_
_entity.id
_entity.type
_entity.pdbx_description
1 polymer ?
#
loop_
_entity_poly.entity_id
_entity_poly.type
_entity_poly.pdbx_seq_one_letter_code
_entity_poly.pdbx_strand_id
1 'polypeptide(L)'
;MRKLIGSLLTAFFLLAPLSPVQADSTIVRIVSPAHQTFTGEFRNDDLAQELTPSGRLGQLVYVSASRSKIWVIDPALIDEVVAMTGQYKLATDAEPLGSKIAVDWLTQLQKVSRANEVVALAYGNPDVALATSLAPSELKMYYTFLNSPVKV
;
A
#
# COMPACT_ATOMS: atom_id res chain seq x y z
N MET A 1 42.15 58.98 41.09
CA MET A 1 42.41 58.14 39.94
C MET A 1 41.73 56.77 40.16
N ARG A 2 40.57 56.51 39.63
CA ARG A 2 39.87 55.22 39.74
C ARG A 2 39.77 54.63 38.35
N LYS A 3 40.45 53.52 38.10
CA LYS A 3 40.37 52.75 36.86
C LYS A 3 39.15 51.81 36.88
N LEU A 4 38.17 52.03 35.99
CA LEU A 4 37.07 51.12 35.72
C LEU A 4 37.57 50.10 34.72
N ILE A 5 37.60 48.83 35.15
CA ILE A 5 37.83 47.67 34.28
C ILE A 5 36.47 47.16 33.82
N GLY A 6 36.16 47.40 32.54
CA GLY A 6 34.99 46.86 31.90
C GLY A 6 35.18 45.38 31.53
N SER A 7 34.41 44.52 32.14
CA SER A 7 34.38 43.09 31.80
C SER A 7 33.46 42.84 30.61
N LEU A 8 34.06 42.45 29.50
CA LEU A 8 33.34 42.09 28.25
C LEU A 8 32.94 40.62 28.36
N LEU A 9 31.66 40.40 28.62
CA LEU A 9 31.07 39.05 28.70
C LEU A 9 30.73 38.63 27.26
N THR A 10 31.57 37.80 26.64
CA THR A 10 31.31 37.22 25.30
C THR A 10 30.39 36.01 25.45
N ALA A 11 29.12 36.17 25.14
CA ALA A 11 28.16 35.08 25.06
C ALA A 11 28.45 34.21 23.82
N PHE A 12 29.01 33.02 24.06
CA PHE A 12 29.25 32.03 23.03
C PHE A 12 27.95 31.24 22.79
N PHE A 13 27.20 31.63 21.77
CA PHE A 13 26.02 30.88 21.33
C PHE A 13 26.48 29.57 20.62
N LEU A 14 26.39 28.45 21.33
CA LEU A 14 26.56 27.12 20.77
C LEU A 14 25.36 26.85 19.85
N LEU A 15 25.53 27.08 18.54
CA LEU A 15 24.63 26.51 17.52
C LEU A 15 24.91 25.00 17.48
N ALA A 16 24.07 24.23 18.20
CA ALA A 16 24.03 22.79 17.98
C ALA A 16 23.50 22.52 16.57
N PRO A 17 24.17 21.69 15.73
CA PRO A 17 23.63 21.30 14.45
C PRO A 17 22.35 20.52 14.70
N LEU A 18 21.22 21.05 14.20
CA LEU A 18 19.96 20.31 14.13
C LEU A 18 20.18 19.21 13.10
N SER A 19 20.52 18.01 13.57
CA SER A 19 20.51 16.83 12.71
C SER A 19 19.11 16.66 12.16
N PRO A 20 18.92 16.53 10.82
CA PRO A 20 17.60 16.25 10.26
C PRO A 20 17.14 14.91 10.86
N VAL A 21 16.00 14.94 11.57
CA VAL A 21 15.32 13.72 11.96
C VAL A 21 14.85 13.07 10.68
N GLN A 22 15.57 12.05 10.21
CA GLN A 22 15.12 11.21 9.12
C GLN A 22 13.85 10.50 9.61
N ALA A 23 12.72 10.89 9.08
CA ALA A 23 11.47 10.16 9.30
C ALA A 23 11.64 8.77 8.67
N ASP A 24 11.79 7.75 9.52
CA ASP A 24 11.93 6.35 9.11
C ASP A 24 10.56 5.87 8.60
N SER A 25 10.37 5.91 7.28
CA SER A 25 9.14 5.49 6.62
C SER A 25 9.21 4.01 6.29
N THR A 26 8.17 3.27 6.63
CA THR A 26 8.04 1.85 6.29
C THR A 26 7.28 1.67 4.99
N ILE A 27 7.88 0.98 4.02
CA ILE A 27 7.20 0.60 2.77
C ILE A 27 6.37 -0.66 3.03
N VAL A 28 5.06 -0.57 2.77
CA VAL A 28 4.12 -1.69 2.85
C VAL A 28 3.66 -2.03 1.45
N ARG A 29 3.99 -3.24 0.99
CA ARG A 29 3.63 -3.72 -0.35
C ARG A 29 2.41 -4.62 -0.28
N ILE A 30 1.35 -4.26 -0.98
CA ILE A 30 0.08 -4.99 -1.07
C ILE A 30 -0.03 -5.57 -2.47
N VAL A 31 0.29 -6.86 -2.59
CA VAL A 31 0.27 -7.63 -3.84
C VAL A 31 -0.18 -9.06 -3.55
N SER A 32 -0.83 -9.69 -4.52
CA SER A 32 -1.15 -11.12 -4.52
C SER A 32 -1.15 -11.64 -5.95
N PRO A 33 -0.93 -12.94 -6.18
CA PRO A 33 -1.21 -13.55 -7.48
C PRO A 33 -2.68 -13.39 -7.85
N ALA A 34 -3.01 -13.44 -9.15
CA ALA A 34 -4.39 -13.38 -9.60
C ALA A 34 -5.21 -14.57 -9.08
N HIS A 35 -6.37 -14.28 -8.50
CA HIS A 35 -7.30 -15.27 -7.94
C HIS A 35 -8.47 -15.57 -8.86
N GLN A 36 -8.78 -14.65 -9.79
CA GLN A 36 -9.84 -14.84 -10.79
C GLN A 36 -9.36 -15.65 -11.98
N THR A 37 -10.31 -16.35 -12.59
CA THR A 37 -10.19 -16.97 -13.91
C THR A 37 -10.49 -15.94 -15.02
N PHE A 38 -10.26 -16.28 -16.26
CA PHE A 38 -10.64 -15.44 -17.40
C PHE A 38 -12.16 -15.23 -17.54
N THR A 39 -12.97 -16.09 -16.92
CA THR A 39 -14.44 -15.95 -16.86
C THR A 39 -14.92 -15.06 -15.74
N GLY A 40 -14.01 -14.54 -14.89
CA GLY A 40 -14.33 -13.68 -13.76
C GLY A 40 -14.75 -14.44 -12.49
N GLU A 41 -14.73 -15.76 -12.49
CA GLU A 41 -14.97 -16.59 -11.33
C GLU A 41 -13.69 -16.70 -10.50
N PHE A 42 -13.79 -16.75 -9.19
CA PHE A 42 -12.63 -17.01 -8.32
C PHE A 42 -12.31 -18.51 -8.30
N ARG A 43 -11.02 -18.85 -8.37
CA ARG A 43 -10.58 -20.25 -8.35
C ARG A 43 -10.99 -20.97 -7.05
N ASN A 44 -10.94 -20.25 -5.95
CA ASN A 44 -11.29 -20.69 -4.60
C ASN A 44 -11.47 -19.45 -3.70
N ASP A 45 -11.67 -19.65 -2.40
CA ASP A 45 -11.87 -18.59 -1.40
C ASP A 45 -10.57 -18.24 -0.63
N ASP A 46 -9.39 -18.59 -1.18
CA ASP A 46 -8.10 -18.34 -0.51
C ASP A 46 -7.84 -16.85 -0.30
N LEU A 47 -8.26 -16.00 -1.26
CA LEU A 47 -8.14 -14.55 -1.11
C LEU A 47 -8.92 -14.07 0.12
N ALA A 48 -10.12 -14.58 0.37
CA ALA A 48 -10.88 -14.23 1.57
C ALA A 48 -10.09 -14.54 2.86
N GLN A 49 -9.38 -15.66 2.90
CA GLN A 49 -8.54 -16.02 4.05
C GLN A 49 -7.34 -15.08 4.20
N GLU A 50 -6.70 -14.69 3.10
CA GLU A 50 -5.59 -13.71 3.13
C GLU A 50 -6.04 -12.34 3.66
N LEU A 51 -7.29 -11.94 3.40
CA LEU A 51 -7.85 -10.66 3.84
C LEU A 51 -8.27 -10.65 5.31
N THR A 52 -8.43 -11.80 5.97
CA THR A 52 -8.76 -11.84 7.40
C THR A 52 -7.70 -11.14 8.25
N PRO A 53 -8.00 -10.65 9.47
CA PRO A 53 -7.00 -10.01 10.34
C PRO A 53 -5.77 -10.87 10.63
N SER A 54 -5.89 -12.20 10.61
CA SER A 54 -4.78 -13.15 10.77
C SER A 54 -4.13 -13.55 9.45
N GLY A 55 -4.76 -13.27 8.33
CA GLY A 55 -4.24 -13.55 6.99
C GLY A 55 -3.11 -12.61 6.59
N ARG A 56 -2.36 -12.97 5.57
CA ARG A 56 -1.18 -12.25 5.11
C ARG A 56 -1.48 -10.79 4.73
N LEU A 57 -2.51 -10.56 3.92
CA LEU A 57 -2.94 -9.22 3.51
C LEU A 57 -3.63 -8.46 4.65
N GLY A 58 -4.36 -9.17 5.51
CA GLY A 58 -4.98 -8.58 6.68
C GLY A 58 -3.96 -8.05 7.68
N GLN A 59 -2.92 -8.79 7.98
CA GLN A 59 -1.86 -8.34 8.90
C GLN A 59 -1.21 -7.04 8.45
N LEU A 60 -1.04 -6.81 7.14
CA LEU A 60 -0.49 -5.56 6.63
C LEU A 60 -1.37 -4.35 6.94
N VAL A 61 -2.69 -4.55 7.00
CA VAL A 61 -3.70 -3.48 7.11
C VAL A 61 -4.23 -3.32 8.54
N TYR A 62 -4.40 -4.42 9.28
CA TYR A 62 -4.95 -4.39 10.64
C TYR A 62 -3.90 -4.16 11.73
N VAL A 63 -2.62 -4.49 11.48
CA VAL A 63 -1.57 -4.24 12.45
C VAL A 63 -1.19 -2.75 12.44
N SER A 64 -1.45 -2.08 13.54
CA SER A 64 -1.07 -0.69 13.74
C SER A 64 0.44 -0.54 13.77
N ALA A 65 1.01 0.24 12.86
CA ALA A 65 2.37 0.72 12.97
C ALA A 65 2.35 2.18 13.39
N SER A 66 3.17 2.52 14.37
CA SER A 66 3.35 3.89 14.88
C SER A 66 4.20 4.78 13.95
N ARG A 67 4.61 4.27 12.78
CA ARG A 67 5.49 4.96 11.84
C ARG A 67 4.73 5.38 10.58
N SER A 68 5.22 6.43 9.92
CA SER A 68 4.79 6.80 8.59
C SER A 68 4.95 5.61 7.62
N LYS A 69 3.95 5.38 6.78
CA LYS A 69 3.96 4.28 5.81
C LYS A 69 3.87 4.84 4.39
N ILE A 70 4.52 4.17 3.47
CA ILE A 70 4.30 4.31 2.03
C ILE A 70 3.61 3.02 1.57
N TRP A 71 2.38 3.15 1.10
CA TRP A 71 1.60 2.03 0.61
C TRP A 71 1.86 1.82 -0.88
N VAL A 72 2.39 0.66 -1.25
CA VAL A 72 2.67 0.27 -2.63
C VAL A 72 1.67 -0.81 -3.00
N ILE A 73 0.67 -0.49 -3.82
CA ILE A 73 -0.52 -1.31 -4.02
C ILE A 73 -0.65 -1.74 -5.47
N ASP A 74 -0.95 -3.01 -5.70
CA ASP A 74 -1.35 -3.53 -7.00
C ASP A 74 -2.85 -3.25 -7.25
N PRO A 75 -3.20 -2.46 -8.28
CA PRO A 75 -4.59 -2.16 -8.60
C PRO A 75 -5.40 -3.40 -8.99
N ALA A 76 -4.78 -4.40 -9.63
CA ALA A 76 -5.47 -5.64 -10.01
C ALA A 76 -5.99 -6.39 -8.78
N LEU A 77 -5.20 -6.44 -7.71
CA LEU A 77 -5.66 -7.03 -6.45
C LEU A 77 -6.84 -6.25 -5.86
N ILE A 78 -6.83 -4.90 -5.95
CA ILE A 78 -7.95 -4.10 -5.46
C ILE A 78 -9.22 -4.40 -6.26
N ASP A 79 -9.12 -4.52 -7.58
CA ASP A 79 -10.26 -4.88 -8.44
C ASP A 79 -10.84 -6.26 -8.05
N GLU A 80 -10.00 -7.26 -7.80
CA GLU A 80 -10.44 -8.57 -7.31
C GLU A 80 -11.14 -8.46 -5.95
N VAL A 81 -10.58 -7.73 -5.00
CA VAL A 81 -11.21 -7.54 -3.67
C VAL A 81 -12.52 -6.76 -3.80
N VAL A 82 -12.60 -5.76 -4.67
CA VAL A 82 -13.86 -5.05 -4.96
C VAL A 82 -14.89 -6.00 -5.57
N ALA A 83 -14.50 -6.88 -6.50
CA ALA A 83 -15.40 -7.88 -7.06
C ALA A 83 -15.96 -8.83 -5.98
N MET A 84 -15.19 -9.14 -4.95
CA MET A 84 -15.64 -9.96 -3.82
C MET A 84 -16.66 -9.26 -2.92
N THR A 85 -16.76 -7.93 -2.92
CA THR A 85 -17.70 -7.22 -2.05
C THR A 85 -19.16 -7.47 -2.42
N GLY A 86 -19.42 -7.87 -3.66
CA GLY A 86 -20.74 -8.24 -4.19
C GLY A 86 -21.01 -9.75 -4.11
N GLN A 87 -21.90 -10.19 -4.98
CA GLN A 87 -22.12 -11.62 -5.22
C GLN A 87 -21.06 -12.12 -6.20
N TYR A 88 -20.04 -12.81 -5.74
CA TYR A 88 -19.07 -13.45 -6.60
C TYR A 88 -19.28 -14.96 -6.63
N LYS A 89 -18.68 -15.62 -7.62
CA LYS A 89 -18.76 -17.07 -7.81
C LYS A 89 -17.41 -17.70 -7.67
N LEU A 90 -17.39 -18.90 -7.12
CA LEU A 90 -16.21 -19.76 -7.15
C LEU A 90 -16.27 -20.67 -8.39
N ALA A 91 -15.15 -21.02 -8.93
CA ALA A 91 -15.02 -22.02 -10.03
C ALA A 91 -15.36 -23.45 -9.53
N THR A 92 -15.59 -23.58 -8.23
CA THR A 92 -16.12 -24.77 -7.57
C THR A 92 -17.58 -24.52 -7.22
N ASP A 93 -18.36 -25.59 -6.95
CA ASP A 93 -19.77 -25.45 -6.50
C ASP A 93 -19.89 -24.99 -5.03
N ALA A 94 -18.82 -24.49 -4.42
CA ALA A 94 -18.82 -24.02 -3.05
C ALA A 94 -19.45 -22.63 -2.91
N GLU A 95 -20.11 -22.36 -1.80
CA GLU A 95 -20.64 -21.04 -1.46
C GLU A 95 -19.50 -20.09 -1.08
N PRO A 96 -19.41 -18.89 -1.69
CA PRO A 96 -18.39 -17.91 -1.33
C PRO A 96 -18.66 -17.27 0.03
N LEU A 97 -17.64 -17.15 0.87
CA LEU A 97 -17.74 -16.63 2.24
C LEU A 97 -17.04 -15.28 2.45
N GLY A 98 -16.37 -14.76 1.42
CA GLY A 98 -15.44 -13.63 1.53
C GLY A 98 -16.08 -12.24 1.43
N SER A 99 -17.35 -12.07 1.04
CA SER A 99 -17.89 -10.74 0.72
C SER A 99 -17.78 -9.75 1.89
N LYS A 100 -18.18 -10.15 3.09
CA LYS A 100 -18.04 -9.28 4.27
C LYS A 100 -16.57 -9.01 4.62
N ILE A 101 -15.71 -10.00 4.49
CA ILE A 101 -14.28 -9.89 4.77
C ILE A 101 -13.65 -8.87 3.82
N ALA A 102 -14.00 -8.91 2.54
CA ALA A 102 -13.53 -7.97 1.52
C ALA A 102 -13.96 -6.54 1.83
N VAL A 103 -15.23 -6.32 2.20
CA VAL A 103 -15.74 -5.00 2.61
C VAL A 103 -14.99 -4.46 3.82
N ASP A 104 -14.83 -5.27 4.86
CA ASP A 104 -14.14 -4.87 6.10
C ASP A 104 -12.67 -4.53 5.82
N TRP A 105 -12.00 -5.34 5.01
CA TRP A 105 -10.60 -5.13 4.65
C TRP A 105 -10.39 -3.84 3.82
N LEU A 106 -11.22 -3.60 2.79
CA LEU A 106 -11.15 -2.37 1.99
C LEU A 106 -11.40 -1.13 2.86
N THR A 107 -12.40 -1.20 3.73
CA THR A 107 -12.71 -0.12 4.67
C THR A 107 -11.51 0.20 5.56
N GLN A 108 -10.85 -0.84 6.09
CA GLN A 108 -9.67 -0.67 6.91
C GLN A 108 -8.48 -0.15 6.11
N LEU A 109 -8.23 -0.68 4.89
CA LEU A 109 -7.18 -0.18 4.00
C LEU A 109 -7.38 1.31 3.72
N GLN A 110 -8.59 1.72 3.34
CA GLN A 110 -8.92 3.12 3.10
C GLN A 110 -8.66 3.99 4.34
N LYS A 111 -9.01 3.52 5.52
CA LYS A 111 -8.78 4.22 6.78
C LYS A 111 -7.30 4.44 7.07
N VAL A 112 -6.47 3.40 6.91
CA VAL A 112 -5.04 3.46 7.27
C VAL A 112 -4.18 4.13 6.20
N SER A 113 -4.62 4.13 4.93
CA SER A 113 -3.88 4.76 3.83
C SER A 113 -4.16 6.27 3.70
N ARG A 114 -5.27 6.76 4.24
CA ARG A 114 -5.78 8.13 4.04
C ARG A 114 -4.79 9.26 4.43
N ALA A 115 -3.93 9.01 5.43
CA ALA A 115 -2.95 9.98 5.93
C ALA A 115 -1.51 9.64 5.48
N ASN A 116 -1.35 8.75 4.52
CA ASN A 116 -0.07 8.22 4.09
C ASN A 116 0.08 8.34 2.57
N GLU A 117 1.29 8.24 2.08
CA GLU A 117 1.57 8.16 0.66
C GLU A 117 1.10 6.81 0.10
N VAL A 118 0.43 6.84 -1.06
CA VAL A 118 -0.03 5.65 -1.78
C VAL A 118 0.54 5.68 -3.19
N VAL A 119 1.26 4.62 -3.55
CA VAL A 119 1.88 4.43 -4.87
C VAL A 119 1.22 3.21 -5.52
N ALA A 120 0.64 3.40 -6.70
CA ALA A 120 0.12 2.29 -7.48
C ALA A 120 1.23 1.61 -8.28
N LEU A 121 1.24 0.28 -8.27
CA LEU A 121 2.07 -0.53 -9.15
C LEU A 121 1.47 -0.59 -10.56
N ALA A 122 2.26 -1.04 -11.55
CA ALA A 122 1.70 -1.47 -12.82
C ALA A 122 0.66 -2.59 -12.58
N TYR A 123 -0.46 -2.51 -13.27
CA TYR A 123 -1.61 -3.42 -13.09
C TYR A 123 -1.20 -4.89 -13.19
N GLY A 124 -1.56 -5.69 -12.19
CA GLY A 124 -1.19 -7.10 -12.11
C GLY A 124 0.28 -7.32 -11.71
N ASN A 125 0.99 -6.27 -11.28
CA ASN A 125 2.38 -6.35 -10.80
C ASN A 125 3.31 -7.17 -11.71
N PRO A 126 3.37 -6.88 -13.03
CA PRO A 126 4.19 -7.63 -13.96
C PRO A 126 5.69 -7.50 -13.63
N ASP A 127 6.50 -8.44 -14.09
CA ASP A 127 7.95 -8.27 -14.07
C ASP A 127 8.33 -7.15 -15.05
N VAL A 128 8.52 -5.95 -14.50
CA VAL A 128 8.81 -4.73 -15.27
C VAL A 128 10.12 -4.86 -16.04
N ALA A 129 11.14 -5.51 -15.47
CA ALA A 129 12.44 -5.67 -16.13
C ALA A 129 12.31 -6.59 -17.36
N LEU A 130 11.61 -7.70 -17.20
CA LEU A 130 11.33 -8.63 -18.29
C LEU A 130 10.44 -7.99 -19.36
N ALA A 131 9.35 -7.33 -18.95
CA ALA A 131 8.43 -6.66 -19.85
C ALA A 131 9.10 -5.53 -20.63
N THR A 132 10.00 -4.77 -20.03
CA THR A 132 10.78 -3.72 -20.70
C THR A 132 11.66 -4.31 -21.81
N SER A 133 12.23 -5.48 -21.60
CA SER A 133 13.14 -6.11 -22.55
C SER A 133 12.41 -6.85 -23.67
N LEU A 134 11.29 -7.50 -23.37
CA LEU A 134 10.59 -8.39 -24.31
C LEU A 134 9.35 -7.75 -24.97
N ALA A 135 8.64 -6.88 -24.26
CA ALA A 135 7.36 -6.34 -24.72
C ALA A 135 7.11 -4.90 -24.18
N PRO A 136 7.96 -3.91 -24.54
CA PRO A 136 7.87 -2.56 -23.99
C PRO A 136 6.55 -1.84 -24.32
N SER A 137 5.90 -2.20 -25.42
CA SER A 137 4.56 -1.69 -25.77
C SER A 137 3.47 -2.18 -24.83
N GLU A 138 3.55 -3.43 -24.38
CA GLU A 138 2.61 -3.99 -23.41
C GLU A 138 2.79 -3.36 -22.01
N LEU A 139 4.03 -3.14 -21.60
CA LEU A 139 4.30 -2.46 -20.33
C LEU A 139 3.61 -1.09 -20.28
N LYS A 140 3.61 -0.33 -21.38
CA LYS A 140 2.89 0.94 -21.47
C LYS A 140 1.39 0.76 -21.22
N MET A 141 0.79 -0.32 -21.69
CA MET A 141 -0.61 -0.64 -21.48
C MET A 141 -0.92 -0.89 -20.00
N TYR A 142 -0.08 -1.64 -19.27
CA TYR A 142 -0.26 -1.87 -17.83
C TYR A 142 -0.27 -0.57 -17.01
N TYR A 143 0.50 0.44 -17.41
CA TYR A 143 0.46 1.76 -16.77
C TYR A 143 -0.73 2.61 -17.20
N THR A 144 -1.33 2.35 -18.35
CA THR A 144 -2.52 3.07 -18.81
C THR A 144 -3.75 2.72 -17.96
N PHE A 145 -3.84 1.49 -17.47
CA PHE A 145 -4.91 1.08 -16.55
C PHE A 145 -4.86 1.80 -15.19
N LEU A 146 -3.70 2.33 -14.77
CA LEU A 146 -3.58 3.14 -13.56
C LEU A 146 -4.33 4.47 -13.63
N ASN A 147 -4.55 5.01 -14.82
CA ASN A 147 -5.24 6.28 -15.03
C ASN A 147 -6.77 6.11 -15.08
N SER A 148 -7.28 4.88 -15.04
CA SER A 148 -8.69 4.64 -14.77
C SER A 148 -8.93 4.95 -13.29
N PRO A 149 -9.88 5.85 -12.93
CA PRO A 149 -10.11 6.18 -11.53
C PRO A 149 -10.56 4.90 -10.82
N VAL A 150 -9.68 4.34 -10.01
CA VAL A 150 -10.06 3.30 -9.05
C VAL A 150 -11.05 3.96 -8.12
N LYS A 151 -12.33 3.70 -8.33
CA LYS A 151 -13.38 4.13 -7.40
C LYS A 151 -13.25 3.25 -6.15
N VAL A 152 -12.47 3.74 -5.19
CA VAL A 152 -12.42 3.21 -3.82
C VAL A 152 -13.53 3.82 -3.00
#